data_03d0ce0b972da617a03039a1dc75f3fd
#
_entry.id   03d0ce0b972da617a03039a1dc75f3fd
#
_cell.length_a   1.000
_cell.length_b   1.000
_cell.length_c   1.000
_cell.angle_alpha   90.00
_cell.angle_beta   90.00
_cell.angle_gamma   90.00
#
_symmetry.space_group_name_H-M   'P 1'
#
loop_
_entity.id
_entity.type
_entity.pdbx_description
1 polymer ?
#
loop_
_entity_poly.entity_id
_entity_poly.type
_entity_poly.pdbx_seq_one_letter_code
_entity_poly.pdbx_strand_id
1 'polypeptide(L)'
;MSPHHGASLTKTIPQHGSAMPCFGIARIFIGWMGVLMILLTPPGWGHDAAINPVGQVTAMYGRVMVTHQGDTKPVRVSLPHEVVPHDVIRTEAKARSKILFQDDTLLTIGESSMVEIAEHLYDSSVDTRSVTLTLKEGKVRALVGPIGGKGSKFSVRTPTAFAASQGTYFAVWTDGSKSGVANIGTTGRVSFTSGYRTVVLNPGEFTIAAAHIAPAPPSLVIGAPADVKQAVASTEFTEALVAKSAQDVFPIFDQHRESFRSIEWNTPVTLIHLRP
;
A
#
# COMPACT_ATOMS: atom_id res chain seq x y z
N MET A 1 -36.58 14.56 -64.00
CA MET A 1 -37.72 13.72 -64.37
C MET A 1 -38.49 13.44 -63.05
N SER A 2 -39.48 14.29 -62.83
CA SER A 2 -40.62 14.00 -61.96
C SER A 2 -41.59 13.09 -62.75
N PRO A 3 -42.73 12.59 -62.23
CA PRO A 3 -43.52 13.07 -61.09
C PRO A 3 -44.40 11.98 -60.39
N HIS A 4 -45.23 12.49 -59.48
CA HIS A 4 -46.65 12.29 -59.23
C HIS A 4 -47.10 11.36 -58.09
N HIS A 5 -47.79 11.94 -57.24
CA HIS A 5 -49.24 12.09 -56.92
C HIS A 5 -49.71 11.00 -55.93
N GLY A 6 -50.54 11.22 -54.99
CA GLY A 6 -51.43 12.28 -54.61
C GLY A 6 -52.46 11.80 -53.61
N ALA A 7 -52.98 12.76 -52.92
CA ALA A 7 -54.38 12.94 -52.50
C ALA A 7 -55.00 11.98 -51.46
N SER A 8 -55.37 12.46 -50.27
CA SER A 8 -56.50 13.34 -49.95
C SER A 8 -57.80 12.60 -49.64
N LEU A 9 -58.44 13.05 -48.64
CA LEU A 9 -59.87 13.22 -48.31
C LEU A 9 -60.31 12.58 -46.98
N THR A 10 -60.47 13.41 -45.96
CA THR A 10 -61.64 14.14 -45.46
C THR A 10 -62.82 13.32 -44.98
N LYS A 11 -63.37 13.87 -43.88
CA LYS A 11 -64.77 13.89 -43.41
C LYS A 11 -65.11 12.88 -42.35
N THR A 12 -65.80 13.13 -41.22
CA THR A 12 -66.76 14.16 -40.87
C THR A 12 -67.10 13.95 -39.39
N ILE A 13 -67.41 15.04 -38.69
CA ILE A 13 -68.12 15.11 -37.35
C ILE A 13 -69.60 14.88 -37.58
N PRO A 14 -70.41 14.38 -36.65
CA PRO A 14 -71.08 15.24 -35.69
C PRO A 14 -71.39 14.60 -34.30
N GLN A 15 -71.30 15.44 -33.24
CA GLN A 15 -72.34 16.08 -32.47
C GLN A 15 -73.30 15.21 -31.61
N HIS A 16 -73.41 15.72 -30.39
CA HIS A 16 -74.48 15.72 -29.42
C HIS A 16 -74.66 14.58 -28.42
N GLY A 17 -74.66 15.04 -27.16
CA GLY A 17 -75.19 14.30 -26.05
C GLY A 17 -74.83 14.89 -24.69
N SER A 18 -75.46 15.95 -24.29
CA SER A 18 -75.42 16.58 -22.98
C SER A 18 -75.93 15.67 -21.85
N ALA A 19 -75.25 15.66 -20.74
CA ALA A 19 -75.88 15.62 -19.41
C ALA A 19 -74.82 15.89 -18.28
N MET A 20 -75.00 16.98 -17.57
CA MET A 20 -74.50 17.31 -16.22
C MET A 20 -75.31 16.53 -15.17
N PRO A 21 -74.98 16.70 -13.87
CA PRO A 21 -73.71 16.55 -13.10
C PRO A 21 -73.97 15.62 -11.89
N CYS A 22 -72.93 15.10 -11.31
CA CYS A 22 -72.98 14.73 -9.89
C CYS A 22 -71.65 15.14 -9.20
N PHE A 23 -71.76 16.16 -8.41
CA PHE A 23 -70.87 16.55 -7.33
C PHE A 23 -70.69 15.39 -6.38
N GLY A 24 -69.42 15.21 -5.89
CA GLY A 24 -69.27 14.40 -4.70
C GLY A 24 -67.89 13.97 -4.40
N ILE A 25 -67.09 14.80 -3.71
CA ILE A 25 -66.28 14.37 -2.58
C ILE A 25 -65.34 13.18 -2.84
N ALA A 26 -64.29 13.36 -3.66
CA ALA A 26 -63.21 12.39 -3.75
C ALA A 26 -61.81 13.02 -3.99
N ARG A 27 -61.63 14.30 -3.68
CA ARG A 27 -60.34 14.99 -3.96
C ARG A 27 -59.53 15.40 -2.73
N ILE A 28 -59.92 15.05 -1.52
CA ILE A 28 -59.24 15.49 -0.28
C ILE A 28 -58.36 14.35 0.35
N PHE A 29 -58.55 13.08 -0.04
CA PHE A 29 -57.81 11.98 0.58
C PHE A 29 -56.49 11.61 -0.10
N ILE A 30 -56.21 12.12 -1.30
CA ILE A 30 -54.95 11.78 -2.02
C ILE A 30 -53.79 12.71 -1.60
N GLY A 31 -54.08 13.87 -1.03
CA GLY A 31 -53.04 14.81 -0.59
C GLY A 31 -52.35 14.47 0.73
N TRP A 32 -52.98 13.67 1.58
CA TRP A 32 -52.40 13.36 2.90
C TRP A 32 -51.56 12.07 2.94
N MET A 33 -51.76 11.18 1.97
CA MET A 33 -50.96 9.95 1.89
C MET A 33 -49.61 10.17 1.22
N GLY A 34 -49.44 11.24 0.45
CA GLY A 34 -48.16 11.64 -0.16
C GLY A 34 -47.21 12.32 0.81
N VAL A 35 -47.73 13.02 1.83
CA VAL A 35 -46.88 13.75 2.81
C VAL A 35 -46.38 12.82 3.92
N LEU A 36 -47.05 11.72 4.22
CA LEU A 36 -46.64 10.76 5.24
C LEU A 36 -45.54 9.81 4.76
N MET A 37 -45.34 9.65 3.44
CA MET A 37 -44.32 8.76 2.88
C MET A 37 -42.97 9.43 2.74
N ILE A 38 -42.87 10.77 2.87
CA ILE A 38 -41.58 11.50 2.79
C ILE A 38 -40.83 11.51 4.13
N LEU A 39 -41.49 11.20 5.25
CA LEU A 39 -40.89 11.17 6.58
C LEU A 39 -40.30 9.79 6.99
N LEU A 40 -40.41 8.78 6.13
CA LEU A 40 -39.90 7.43 6.36
C LEU A 40 -38.71 7.07 5.42
N THR A 41 -38.01 8.07 4.87
CA THR A 41 -36.70 7.78 4.30
C THR A 41 -35.76 7.43 5.45
N PRO A 42 -35.26 6.19 5.56
CA PRO A 42 -34.24 5.90 6.55
C PRO A 42 -33.06 6.84 6.30
N PRO A 43 -32.42 7.37 7.37
CA PRO A 43 -31.20 8.13 7.21
C PRO A 43 -30.28 7.29 6.34
N GLY A 44 -29.85 7.87 5.22
CA GLY A 44 -28.96 7.18 4.28
C GLY A 44 -27.82 6.58 5.09
N TRP A 45 -27.71 5.29 5.07
CA TRP A 45 -26.56 4.58 5.59
C TRP A 45 -25.39 5.07 4.76
N GLY A 46 -24.61 5.98 5.36
CA GLY A 46 -23.34 6.36 4.75
C GLY A 46 -22.61 5.06 4.50
N HIS A 47 -22.43 4.71 3.25
CA HIS A 47 -21.47 3.70 2.88
C HIS A 47 -20.13 4.31 3.26
N ASP A 48 -19.62 3.95 4.45
CA ASP A 48 -18.20 4.10 4.71
C ASP A 48 -17.51 3.38 3.54
N ALA A 49 -16.85 4.14 2.71
CA ALA A 49 -16.09 3.58 1.60
C ALA A 49 -15.14 2.56 2.23
N ALA A 50 -15.38 1.29 1.98
CA ALA A 50 -14.54 0.22 2.52
C ALA A 50 -13.10 0.50 2.06
N ILE A 51 -12.24 0.87 2.99
CA ILE A 51 -10.82 1.10 2.71
C ILE A 51 -10.24 -0.28 2.42
N ASN A 52 -9.87 -0.52 1.16
CA ASN A 52 -9.30 -1.81 0.77
C ASN A 52 -7.93 -2.00 1.42
N PRO A 53 -7.67 -3.14 2.05
CA PRO A 53 -6.35 -3.45 2.57
C PRO A 53 -5.34 -3.49 1.42
N VAL A 54 -4.13 -3.02 1.66
CA VAL A 54 -3.03 -3.00 0.69
C VAL A 54 -1.97 -4.07 0.99
N GLY A 55 -2.12 -4.74 2.12
CA GLY A 55 -1.22 -5.80 2.55
C GLY A 55 -1.65 -6.38 3.90
N GLN A 56 -0.82 -7.27 4.41
CA GLN A 56 -1.07 -7.97 5.67
C GLN A 56 0.21 -8.15 6.48
N VAL A 57 0.12 -7.97 7.79
CA VAL A 57 1.19 -8.37 8.71
C VAL A 57 1.18 -9.91 8.79
N THR A 58 2.23 -10.52 8.27
CA THR A 58 2.36 -11.99 8.16
C THR A 58 3.21 -12.59 9.27
N ALA A 59 4.07 -11.79 9.90
CA ALA A 59 4.87 -12.20 11.03
C ALA A 59 5.22 -11.01 11.91
N MET A 60 5.32 -11.24 13.22
CA MET A 60 5.81 -10.24 14.16
C MET A 60 6.53 -10.88 15.33
N TYR A 61 7.41 -10.11 15.94
CA TYR A 61 8.07 -10.42 17.19
C TYR A 61 8.05 -9.19 18.10
N GLY A 62 7.78 -9.36 19.36
CA GLY A 62 7.68 -8.27 20.32
C GLY A 62 6.39 -7.47 20.19
N ARG A 63 6.44 -6.20 20.58
CA ARG A 63 5.26 -5.33 20.56
C ARG A 63 5.24 -4.49 19.28
N VAL A 64 4.18 -4.66 18.51
CA VAL A 64 3.88 -3.92 17.27
C VAL A 64 2.53 -3.25 17.43
N MET A 65 2.45 -1.98 17.08
CA MET A 65 1.25 -1.16 17.16
C MET A 65 0.94 -0.61 15.77
N VAL A 66 -0.34 -0.49 15.46
CA VAL A 66 -0.84 0.19 14.24
C VAL A 66 -1.77 1.31 14.67
N THR A 67 -1.66 2.44 13.99
CA THR A 67 -2.60 3.56 14.11
C THR A 67 -3.22 3.78 12.73
N HIS A 68 -4.52 3.58 12.60
CA HIS A 68 -5.23 3.84 11.35
C HIS A 68 -5.44 5.33 11.13
N GLN A 69 -5.63 5.72 9.88
CA GLN A 69 -5.90 7.12 9.53
C GLN A 69 -7.16 7.62 10.25
N GLY A 70 -7.05 8.76 10.92
CA GLY A 70 -8.14 9.34 11.73
C GLY A 70 -8.20 8.87 13.18
N ASP A 71 -7.51 7.78 13.52
CA ASP A 71 -7.44 7.30 14.89
C ASP A 71 -6.38 8.06 15.69
N THR A 72 -6.71 8.32 16.95
CA THR A 72 -5.76 8.94 17.90
C THR A 72 -5.05 7.90 18.78
N LYS A 73 -5.55 6.67 18.81
CA LYS A 73 -5.03 5.61 19.69
C LYS A 73 -4.45 4.46 18.87
N PRO A 74 -3.19 4.07 19.12
CA PRO A 74 -2.62 2.90 18.49
C PRO A 74 -3.27 1.61 19.01
N VAL A 75 -3.50 0.66 18.10
CA VAL A 75 -4.01 -0.69 18.39
C VAL A 75 -2.85 -1.67 18.34
N ARG A 76 -2.82 -2.62 19.27
CA ARG A 76 -1.82 -3.69 19.24
C ARG A 76 -2.14 -4.66 18.08
N VAL A 77 -1.13 -4.94 17.27
CA VAL A 77 -1.25 -5.92 16.18
C VAL A 77 -1.43 -7.32 16.76
N SER A 78 -2.38 -8.07 16.21
CA SER A 78 -2.55 -9.51 16.38
C SER A 78 -2.55 -10.15 14.99
N LEU A 79 -1.93 -11.32 14.83
CA LEU A 79 -1.88 -11.98 13.52
C LEU A 79 -3.13 -12.82 13.25
N PRO A 80 -3.65 -12.81 12.03
CA PRO A 80 -3.29 -11.93 10.91
C PRO A 80 -3.82 -10.51 11.11
N HIS A 81 -3.16 -9.49 10.53
CA HIS A 81 -3.60 -8.10 10.63
C HIS A 81 -3.48 -7.42 9.28
N GLU A 82 -4.58 -6.95 8.74
CA GLU A 82 -4.60 -6.20 7.49
C GLU A 82 -4.06 -4.79 7.70
N VAL A 83 -3.36 -4.27 6.70
CA VAL A 83 -2.88 -2.89 6.68
C VAL A 83 -3.51 -2.15 5.51
N VAL A 84 -3.85 -0.90 5.76
CA VAL A 84 -4.51 -0.02 4.80
C VAL A 84 -3.63 1.20 4.48
N PRO A 85 -3.92 1.94 3.40
CA PRO A 85 -3.22 3.19 3.14
C PRO A 85 -3.30 4.13 4.33
N HIS A 86 -2.22 4.86 4.58
CA HIS A 86 -2.04 5.82 5.68
C HIS A 86 -1.92 5.22 7.09
N ASP A 87 -1.88 3.89 7.20
CA ASP A 87 -1.54 3.26 8.47
C ASP A 87 -0.13 3.64 8.91
N VAL A 88 0.01 3.91 10.21
CA VAL A 88 1.28 4.12 10.87
C VAL A 88 1.61 2.90 11.73
N ILE A 89 2.63 2.15 11.31
CA ILE A 89 3.11 0.96 12.03
C ILE A 89 4.29 1.35 12.91
N ARG A 90 4.21 1.02 14.18
CA ARG A 90 5.27 1.24 15.16
C ARG A 90 5.74 -0.06 15.77
N THR A 91 7.04 -0.27 15.79
CA THR A 91 7.70 -1.37 16.50
C THR A 91 8.43 -0.82 17.71
N GLU A 92 8.32 -1.49 18.85
CA GLU A 92 9.10 -1.16 20.05
C GLU A 92 10.53 -1.72 19.99
N ALA A 93 11.31 -1.46 21.03
CA ALA A 93 12.65 -2.04 21.16
C ALA A 93 12.58 -3.59 21.12
N LYS A 94 13.50 -4.20 20.39
CA LYS A 94 13.57 -5.66 20.12
C LYS A 94 12.35 -6.22 19.38
N ALA A 95 11.40 -5.38 18.95
CA ALA A 95 10.26 -5.82 18.14
C ALA A 95 10.59 -5.77 16.65
N ARG A 96 9.90 -6.60 15.86
CA ARG A 96 9.98 -6.63 14.39
C ARG A 96 8.63 -7.00 13.82
N SER A 97 8.37 -6.54 12.61
CA SER A 97 7.16 -6.88 11.86
C SER A 97 7.51 -7.19 10.41
N LYS A 98 6.80 -8.12 9.81
CA LYS A 98 6.89 -8.46 8.39
C LYS A 98 5.52 -8.26 7.76
N ILE A 99 5.48 -7.50 6.67
CA ILE A 99 4.26 -7.16 5.94
C ILE A 99 4.43 -7.65 4.52
N LEU A 100 3.45 -8.39 4.04
CA LEU A 100 3.31 -8.76 2.63
C LEU A 100 2.29 -7.82 2.00
N PHE A 101 2.70 -7.06 1.01
CA PHE A 101 1.82 -6.19 0.23
C PHE A 101 1.17 -6.94 -0.93
N GLN A 102 0.10 -6.38 -1.49
CA GLN A 102 -0.62 -6.95 -2.64
C GLN A 102 0.22 -7.02 -3.93
N ASP A 103 1.28 -6.23 -4.03
CA ASP A 103 2.25 -6.22 -5.13
C ASP A 103 3.41 -7.20 -4.92
N ASP A 104 3.24 -8.17 -4.02
CA ASP A 104 4.24 -9.16 -3.60
C ASP A 104 5.51 -8.55 -2.97
N THR A 105 5.51 -7.27 -2.65
CA THR A 105 6.60 -6.67 -1.89
C THR A 105 6.58 -7.16 -0.45
N LEU A 106 7.72 -7.66 0.02
CA LEU A 106 7.90 -8.05 1.42
C LEU A 106 8.67 -6.98 2.18
N LEU A 107 7.99 -6.32 3.11
CA LEU A 107 8.58 -5.30 3.97
C LEU A 107 8.86 -5.88 5.35
N THR A 108 10.09 -5.75 5.82
CA THR A 108 10.45 -6.00 7.22
C THR A 108 10.70 -4.67 7.92
N ILE A 109 10.02 -4.44 9.03
CA ILE A 109 10.22 -3.29 9.91
C ILE A 109 11.06 -3.75 11.08
N GLY A 110 12.21 -3.10 11.28
CA GLY A 110 13.13 -3.38 12.37
C GLY A 110 12.62 -2.85 13.71
N GLU A 111 13.41 -3.02 14.75
CA GLU A 111 13.08 -2.50 16.09
C GLU A 111 13.10 -0.97 16.14
N SER A 112 12.36 -0.39 17.09
CA SER A 112 12.29 1.05 17.36
C SER A 112 12.06 1.85 16.09
N SER A 113 11.08 1.43 15.28
CA SER A 113 10.81 2.02 13.98
C SER A 113 9.38 2.54 13.91
N MET A 114 9.20 3.62 13.14
CA MET A 114 7.89 4.17 12.80
C MET A 114 7.79 4.37 11.29
N VAL A 115 6.85 3.65 10.68
CA VAL A 115 6.63 3.60 9.23
C VAL A 115 5.19 3.94 8.92
N GLU A 116 4.98 4.84 7.98
CA GLU A 116 3.67 5.18 7.43
C GLU A 116 3.57 4.65 5.99
N ILE A 117 2.46 4.01 5.64
CA ILE A 117 2.12 3.63 4.27
C ILE A 117 1.54 4.86 3.59
N ALA A 118 2.39 5.76 3.09
CA ALA A 118 1.96 7.06 2.56
C ALA A 118 1.19 6.94 1.24
N GLU A 119 1.54 5.96 0.41
CA GLU A 119 0.90 5.70 -0.88
C GLU A 119 1.07 4.22 -1.23
N HIS A 120 0.00 3.60 -1.71
CA HIS A 120 0.07 2.27 -2.29
C HIS A 120 -0.91 2.17 -3.46
N LEU A 121 -0.39 2.29 -4.67
CA LEU A 121 -1.12 2.12 -5.91
C LEU A 121 -0.54 0.90 -6.63
N TYR A 122 -1.37 -0.09 -6.86
CA TYR A 122 -1.01 -1.30 -7.59
C TYR A 122 -2.10 -1.66 -8.58
N ASP A 123 -1.72 -1.85 -9.84
CA ASP A 123 -2.60 -2.32 -10.90
C ASP A 123 -2.00 -3.58 -11.51
N SER A 124 -2.60 -4.71 -11.15
CA SER A 124 -2.18 -6.03 -11.62
C SER A 124 -2.46 -6.26 -13.10
N SER A 125 -3.39 -5.50 -13.71
CA SER A 125 -3.75 -5.68 -15.12
C SER A 125 -2.67 -5.17 -16.08
N VAL A 126 -1.91 -4.17 -15.66
CA VAL A 126 -0.82 -3.55 -16.43
C VAL A 126 0.54 -3.69 -15.74
N ASP A 127 0.58 -4.47 -14.65
CA ASP A 127 1.78 -4.74 -13.85
C ASP A 127 2.53 -3.46 -13.46
N THR A 128 1.79 -2.48 -12.93
CA THR A 128 2.36 -1.22 -12.45
C THR A 128 2.14 -1.04 -10.96
N ARG A 129 3.13 -0.44 -10.29
CA ARG A 129 3.02 -0.03 -8.90
C ARG A 129 3.61 1.36 -8.66
N SER A 130 3.02 2.09 -7.72
CA SER A 130 3.62 3.25 -7.08
C SER A 130 3.42 3.12 -5.59
N VAL A 131 4.46 2.70 -4.88
CA VAL A 131 4.43 2.53 -3.42
C VAL A 131 5.41 3.51 -2.79
N THR A 132 4.91 4.27 -1.82
CA THR A 132 5.73 5.19 -1.04
C THR A 132 5.50 4.94 0.44
N LEU A 133 6.55 4.55 1.14
CA LEU A 133 6.59 4.47 2.59
C LEU A 133 7.28 5.70 3.16
N THR A 134 6.84 6.17 4.32
CA THR A 134 7.53 7.20 5.10
C THR A 134 8.12 6.57 6.36
N LEU A 135 9.44 6.39 6.38
CA LEU A 135 10.19 5.97 7.56
C LEU A 135 10.53 7.19 8.39
N LYS A 136 9.80 7.42 9.49
CA LYS A 136 9.99 8.57 10.36
C LYS A 136 11.20 8.39 11.29
N GLU A 137 11.40 7.17 11.78
CA GLU A 137 12.54 6.76 12.60
C GLU A 137 12.76 5.26 12.48
N GLY A 138 13.98 4.80 12.74
CA GLY A 138 14.35 3.38 12.77
C GLY A 138 14.81 2.85 11.42
N LYS A 139 14.36 1.65 11.05
CA LYS A 139 14.92 0.90 9.92
C LYS A 139 13.90 -0.05 9.29
N VAL A 140 13.98 -0.16 7.97
CA VAL A 140 13.17 -1.08 7.18
C VAL A 140 14.04 -1.83 6.18
N ARG A 141 13.56 -2.97 5.74
CA ARG A 141 14.13 -3.78 4.68
C ARG A 141 13.02 -4.18 3.73
N ALA A 142 13.18 -3.91 2.45
CA ALA A 142 12.20 -4.23 1.43
C ALA A 142 12.78 -5.20 0.40
N LEU A 143 12.11 -6.31 0.20
CA LEU A 143 12.31 -7.19 -0.95
C LEU A 143 11.24 -6.84 -1.98
N VAL A 144 11.67 -6.17 -3.02
CA VAL A 144 10.82 -5.66 -4.09
C VAL A 144 11.00 -6.52 -5.32
N GLY A 145 9.95 -7.21 -5.75
CA GLY A 145 9.97 -8.00 -6.98
C GLY A 145 10.19 -7.11 -8.22
N PRO A 146 10.83 -7.63 -9.28
CA PRO A 146 10.90 -6.92 -10.55
C PRO A 146 9.49 -6.72 -11.11
N ILE A 147 9.24 -5.55 -11.68
CA ILE A 147 7.96 -5.24 -12.33
C ILE A 147 8.22 -4.75 -13.74
N GLY A 148 7.40 -5.26 -14.69
CA GLY A 148 7.51 -4.93 -16.10
C GLY A 148 6.93 -3.59 -16.51
N GLY A 149 5.99 -3.04 -15.74
CA GLY A 149 5.28 -1.81 -16.07
C GLY A 149 6.15 -0.56 -16.02
N LYS A 150 6.09 0.25 -17.10
CA LYS A 150 6.83 1.52 -17.14
C LYS A 150 6.37 2.46 -16.03
N GLY A 151 7.33 3.08 -15.33
CA GLY A 151 7.05 4.03 -14.26
C GLY A 151 6.84 3.38 -12.89
N SER A 152 6.85 2.06 -12.80
CA SER A 152 6.76 1.35 -11.53
C SER A 152 7.93 1.68 -10.62
N LYS A 153 7.62 1.94 -9.35
CA LYS A 153 8.61 2.25 -8.32
C LYS A 153 8.12 1.85 -6.94
N PHE A 154 9.07 1.44 -6.12
CA PHE A 154 8.90 1.32 -4.69
C PHE A 154 9.86 2.29 -4.00
N SER A 155 9.36 3.12 -3.11
CA SER A 155 10.14 4.19 -2.50
C SER A 155 9.98 4.26 -0.99
N VAL A 156 11.05 4.65 -0.33
CA VAL A 156 11.08 4.94 1.11
C VAL A 156 11.57 6.37 1.30
N ARG A 157 10.70 7.19 1.87
CA ARG A 157 11.02 8.56 2.28
C ARG A 157 11.46 8.56 3.74
N THR A 158 12.50 9.30 4.03
CA THR A 158 12.97 9.58 5.39
C THR A 158 12.99 11.09 5.63
N PRO A 159 13.23 11.58 6.85
CA PRO A 159 13.34 13.02 7.10
C PRO A 159 14.45 13.70 6.29
N THR A 160 15.49 12.97 5.89
CA THR A 160 16.68 13.55 5.26
C THR A 160 16.93 13.10 3.83
N ALA A 161 16.22 12.07 3.36
CA ALA A 161 16.50 11.45 2.06
C ALA A 161 15.30 10.71 1.47
N PHE A 162 15.46 10.29 0.22
CA PHE A 162 14.50 9.50 -0.54
C PHE A 162 15.23 8.36 -1.25
N ALA A 163 14.85 7.13 -0.94
CA ALA A 163 15.34 5.92 -1.60
C ALA A 163 14.28 5.35 -2.52
N ALA A 164 14.63 4.95 -3.74
CA ALA A 164 13.69 4.32 -4.67
C ALA A 164 14.35 3.18 -5.45
N SER A 165 13.56 2.14 -5.72
CA SER A 165 13.95 0.97 -6.51
C SER A 165 12.80 0.53 -7.42
N GLN A 166 13.15 -0.14 -8.52
CA GLN A 166 12.21 -0.79 -9.43
C GLN A 166 12.17 -2.31 -9.25
N GLY A 167 13.01 -2.85 -8.39
CA GLY A 167 13.08 -4.27 -8.09
C GLY A 167 14.45 -4.66 -7.58
N THR A 168 14.59 -4.78 -6.27
CA THR A 168 15.80 -5.28 -5.59
C THR A 168 15.52 -5.50 -4.11
N TYR A 169 16.50 -6.01 -3.41
CA TYR A 169 16.47 -6.19 -1.96
C TYR A 169 17.35 -5.13 -1.30
N PHE A 170 16.74 -4.24 -0.52
CA PHE A 170 17.47 -3.13 0.09
C PHE A 170 16.98 -2.79 1.49
N ALA A 171 17.85 -2.17 2.27
CA ALA A 171 17.55 -1.68 3.60
C ALA A 171 17.70 -0.16 3.66
N VAL A 172 16.82 0.51 4.40
CA VAL A 172 16.85 1.95 4.68
C VAL A 172 16.77 2.16 6.18
N TRP A 173 17.54 3.08 6.71
CA TRP A 173 17.50 3.46 8.13
C TRP A 173 17.63 4.96 8.31
N THR A 174 17.15 5.44 9.44
CA THR A 174 17.29 6.84 9.84
C THR A 174 17.24 6.99 11.35
N ASP A 175 18.00 7.94 11.85
CA ASP A 175 17.94 8.42 13.25
C ASP A 175 17.24 9.79 13.35
N GLY A 176 16.64 10.25 12.23
CA GLY A 176 16.02 11.55 12.09
C GLY A 176 16.98 12.65 11.60
N SER A 177 18.26 12.58 11.91
CA SER A 177 19.28 13.55 11.48
C SER A 177 20.07 13.08 10.25
N LYS A 178 20.24 11.78 10.13
CA LYS A 178 20.92 11.11 9.02
C LYS A 178 20.06 9.96 8.53
N SER A 179 20.20 9.64 7.26
CA SER A 179 19.60 8.46 6.66
C SER A 179 20.62 7.70 5.84
N GLY A 180 20.48 6.40 5.83
CA GLY A 180 21.32 5.53 5.03
C GLY A 180 20.49 4.53 4.25
N VAL A 181 21.10 4.01 3.19
CA VAL A 181 20.54 2.95 2.37
C VAL A 181 21.63 1.96 1.99
N ALA A 182 21.29 0.69 1.96
CA ALA A 182 22.15 -0.38 1.46
C ALA A 182 21.39 -1.22 0.44
N ASN A 183 21.95 -1.41 -0.74
CA ASN A 183 21.48 -2.39 -1.70
C ASN A 183 22.09 -3.75 -1.35
N ILE A 184 21.31 -4.60 -0.72
CA ILE A 184 21.73 -5.94 -0.26
C ILE A 184 21.23 -7.04 -1.21
N GLY A 185 20.60 -6.66 -2.32
CA GLY A 185 20.24 -7.58 -3.39
C GLY A 185 21.42 -8.03 -4.24
N THR A 186 21.20 -9.01 -5.08
CA THR A 186 22.17 -9.51 -6.08
C THR A 186 21.95 -8.86 -7.45
N THR A 187 20.78 -8.28 -7.66
CA THR A 187 20.38 -7.62 -8.91
C THR A 187 19.64 -6.32 -8.61
N GLY A 188 19.43 -5.50 -9.63
CA GLY A 188 18.72 -4.24 -9.51
C GLY A 188 19.56 -3.13 -8.88
N ARG A 189 19.00 -1.93 -8.87
CA ARG A 189 19.67 -0.74 -8.38
C ARG A 189 18.74 0.04 -7.45
N VAL A 190 19.36 0.77 -6.52
CA VAL A 190 18.66 1.71 -5.64
C VAL A 190 19.15 3.11 -5.93
N SER A 191 18.25 4.03 -6.23
CA SER A 191 18.55 5.46 -6.28
C SER A 191 18.35 6.06 -4.88
N PHE A 192 19.28 6.89 -4.44
CA PHE A 192 19.21 7.57 -3.16
C PHE A 192 19.48 9.06 -3.34
N THR A 193 18.48 9.86 -2.95
CA THR A 193 18.51 11.31 -3.12
C THR A 193 18.48 12.01 -1.77
N SER A 194 19.40 12.95 -1.57
CA SER A 194 19.39 13.87 -0.43
C SER A 194 19.91 15.23 -0.89
N GLY A 195 19.34 16.31 -0.37
CA GLY A 195 19.56 17.64 -0.92
C GLY A 195 19.14 17.67 -2.39
N TYR A 196 20.07 18.10 -3.25
CA TYR A 196 19.82 18.18 -4.71
C TYR A 196 20.59 17.11 -5.51
N ARG A 197 21.12 16.09 -4.83
CA ARG A 197 21.93 15.06 -5.47
C ARG A 197 21.37 13.67 -5.29
N THR A 198 21.44 12.90 -6.37
CA THR A 198 21.10 11.49 -6.39
C THR A 198 22.36 10.68 -6.67
N VAL A 199 22.52 9.61 -5.92
CA VAL A 199 23.49 8.55 -6.20
C VAL A 199 22.73 7.26 -6.52
N VAL A 200 23.34 6.39 -7.31
CA VAL A 200 22.77 5.08 -7.66
C VAL A 200 23.67 4.01 -7.06
N LEU A 201 23.09 3.11 -6.31
CA LEU A 201 23.77 2.00 -5.66
C LEU A 201 23.59 0.73 -6.49
N ASN A 202 24.71 0.10 -6.80
CA ASN A 202 24.74 -1.26 -7.33
C ASN A 202 24.58 -2.30 -6.20
N PRO A 203 24.36 -3.57 -6.50
CA PRO A 203 24.38 -4.64 -5.51
C PRO A 203 25.61 -4.61 -4.61
N GLY A 204 25.40 -4.73 -3.31
CA GLY A 204 26.47 -4.72 -2.30
C GLY A 204 26.97 -3.33 -1.90
N GLU A 205 26.39 -2.24 -2.40
CA GLU A 205 26.78 -0.88 -2.05
C GLU A 205 25.83 -0.23 -1.04
N PHE A 206 26.38 0.72 -0.28
CA PHE A 206 25.62 1.58 0.64
C PHE A 206 26.04 3.03 0.53
N THR A 207 25.19 3.92 1.02
CA THR A 207 25.50 5.34 1.23
C THR A 207 24.74 5.89 2.42
N ILE A 208 25.20 7.04 2.92
CA ILE A 208 24.57 7.80 4.01
C ILE A 208 24.51 9.27 3.61
N ALA A 209 23.46 9.95 4.05
CA ALA A 209 23.29 11.38 3.90
C ALA A 209 22.73 12.02 5.18
N ALA A 210 23.17 13.21 5.50
CA ALA A 210 22.53 14.08 6.47
C ALA A 210 21.52 15.02 5.76
N ALA A 211 20.68 15.71 6.54
CA ALA A 211 19.70 16.63 5.99
C ALA A 211 20.35 17.71 5.12
N HIS A 212 19.82 17.91 3.93
CA HIS A 212 20.27 18.91 2.94
C HIS A 212 21.71 18.74 2.45
N ILE A 213 22.38 17.64 2.79
CA ILE A 213 23.73 17.30 2.35
C ILE A 213 23.64 16.21 1.28
N ALA A 214 24.46 16.38 0.23
CA ALA A 214 24.56 15.36 -0.80
C ALA A 214 24.96 14.00 -0.19
N PRO A 215 24.42 12.88 -0.71
CA PRO A 215 24.83 11.55 -0.26
C PRO A 215 26.35 11.37 -0.42
N ALA A 216 26.95 10.64 0.49
CA ALA A 216 28.33 10.19 0.35
C ALA A 216 28.48 9.34 -0.93
N PRO A 217 29.67 9.25 -1.53
CA PRO A 217 29.90 8.31 -2.62
C PRO A 217 29.56 6.88 -2.18
N PRO A 218 28.95 6.06 -3.07
CA PRO A 218 28.67 4.66 -2.77
C PRO A 218 29.93 3.90 -2.33
N SER A 219 29.78 3.07 -1.31
CA SER A 219 30.84 2.24 -0.74
C SER A 219 30.34 0.81 -0.53
N LEU A 220 31.23 -0.16 -0.48
CA LEU A 220 30.86 -1.57 -0.31
C LEU A 220 30.38 -1.86 1.12
N VAL A 221 29.29 -2.57 1.26
CA VAL A 221 28.70 -2.99 2.55
C VAL A 221 29.66 -3.86 3.35
N ILE A 222 30.47 -4.70 2.68
CA ILE A 222 31.42 -5.59 3.35
C ILE A 222 32.47 -4.82 4.19
N GLY A 223 32.86 -3.65 3.73
CA GLY A 223 33.78 -2.73 4.43
C GLY A 223 33.08 -1.69 5.29
N ALA A 224 31.75 -1.76 5.41
CA ALA A 224 30.98 -0.72 6.10
C ALA A 224 31.31 -0.63 7.59
N PRO A 225 31.16 0.56 8.20
CA PRO A 225 31.20 0.75 9.64
C PRO A 225 30.22 -0.14 10.40
N ALA A 226 30.47 -0.35 11.70
CA ALA A 226 29.70 -1.27 12.52
C ALA A 226 28.22 -0.85 12.63
N ASP A 227 27.93 0.44 12.71
CA ASP A 227 26.58 0.98 12.76
C ASP A 227 25.76 0.68 11.49
N VAL A 228 26.38 0.76 10.31
CA VAL A 228 25.75 0.38 9.03
C VAL A 228 25.45 -1.12 9.02
N LYS A 229 26.44 -1.95 9.38
CA LYS A 229 26.27 -3.41 9.45
C LYS A 229 25.16 -3.78 10.44
N GLN A 230 25.13 -3.14 11.60
CA GLN A 230 24.09 -3.34 12.60
C GLN A 230 22.71 -2.90 12.09
N ALA A 231 22.61 -1.76 11.40
CA ALA A 231 21.36 -1.30 10.83
C ALA A 231 20.80 -2.33 9.83
N VAL A 232 21.65 -2.88 8.96
CA VAL A 232 21.26 -3.93 8.02
C VAL A 232 20.89 -5.22 8.76
N ALA A 233 21.71 -5.71 9.68
CA ALA A 233 21.47 -6.98 10.39
C ALA A 233 20.22 -6.93 11.26
N SER A 234 19.92 -5.80 11.90
CA SER A 234 18.76 -5.65 12.79
C SER A 234 17.42 -5.70 12.08
N THR A 235 17.39 -5.66 10.75
CA THR A 235 16.18 -5.88 9.94
C THR A 235 16.05 -7.33 9.48
N GLU A 236 16.96 -8.23 9.84
CA GLU A 236 16.82 -9.65 9.51
C GLU A 236 15.74 -10.31 10.37
N PHE A 237 14.92 -11.11 9.69
CA PHE A 237 13.94 -11.95 10.35
C PHE A 237 14.51 -13.39 10.33
N THR A 238 15.10 -13.81 11.43
CA THR A 238 15.73 -15.13 11.53
C THR A 238 14.66 -16.23 11.52
N GLU A 239 14.92 -17.38 10.90
CA GLU A 239 13.98 -18.51 10.82
C GLU A 239 13.43 -18.95 12.19
N ALA A 240 14.22 -18.84 13.26
CA ALA A 240 13.76 -19.10 14.62
C ALA A 240 12.64 -18.14 15.08
N LEU A 241 12.57 -16.93 14.54
CA LEU A 241 11.50 -15.97 14.79
C LEU A 241 10.26 -16.27 13.90
N VAL A 242 10.49 -16.82 12.71
CA VAL A 242 9.44 -17.23 11.79
C VAL A 242 8.73 -18.50 12.27
N ALA A 243 9.47 -19.47 12.80
CA ALA A 243 8.92 -20.75 13.26
C ALA A 243 7.86 -20.58 14.37
N LYS A 244 7.97 -19.56 15.20
CA LYS A 244 7.01 -19.30 16.26
C LYS A 244 5.75 -18.60 15.78
N SER A 245 5.82 -17.84 14.68
CA SER A 245 4.67 -17.17 14.05
C SER A 245 4.08 -17.98 12.89
N ALA A 246 4.86 -18.88 12.29
CA ALA A 246 4.47 -19.63 11.10
C ALA A 246 3.38 -20.68 11.38
N GLN A 247 3.24 -21.16 12.60
CA GLN A 247 2.16 -22.09 12.95
C GLN A 247 0.77 -21.48 12.77
N ASP A 248 0.66 -20.15 12.82
CA ASP A 248 -0.61 -19.43 12.72
C ASP A 248 -0.90 -18.91 11.28
N VAL A 249 0.08 -18.90 10.38
CA VAL A 249 0.01 -18.19 9.08
C VAL A 249 0.19 -19.13 7.87
N PHE A 250 0.45 -20.41 8.06
CA PHE A 250 0.70 -21.41 7.00
C PHE A 250 -0.32 -21.43 5.85
N PRO A 251 -1.63 -21.20 6.06
CA PRO A 251 -2.59 -21.25 4.96
C PRO A 251 -2.39 -20.17 3.89
N ILE A 252 -1.83 -19.01 4.27
CA ILE A 252 -1.68 -17.84 3.39
C ILE A 252 -0.44 -17.98 2.50
N PHE A 253 0.63 -18.58 3.03
CA PHE A 253 1.86 -18.81 2.27
C PHE A 253 1.69 -19.82 1.12
N ASP A 254 0.82 -20.79 1.27
CA ASP A 254 0.58 -21.80 0.23
C ASP A 254 -0.16 -21.23 -0.98
N GLN A 255 -0.99 -20.22 -0.77
CA GLN A 255 -1.77 -19.57 -1.83
C GLN A 255 -0.89 -18.67 -2.73
N HIS A 256 0.20 -18.13 -2.21
CA HIS A 256 1.14 -17.27 -2.95
C HIS A 256 2.47 -17.94 -3.31
N ARG A 257 2.63 -19.23 -2.99
CA ARG A 257 3.87 -19.99 -3.21
C ARG A 257 4.32 -20.03 -4.66
N GLU A 258 3.39 -19.99 -5.60
CA GLU A 258 3.70 -20.02 -7.04
C GLU A 258 4.33 -18.70 -7.51
N SER A 259 3.90 -17.55 -6.97
CA SER A 259 4.47 -16.23 -7.28
C SER A 259 5.92 -16.11 -6.79
N PHE A 260 6.26 -16.79 -5.68
CA PHE A 260 7.61 -16.80 -5.13
C PHE A 260 8.56 -17.82 -5.80
N ARG A 261 8.04 -18.80 -6.55
CA ARG A 261 8.87 -19.78 -7.27
C ARG A 261 9.67 -19.19 -8.44
N SER A 262 9.24 -18.06 -8.98
CA SER A 262 9.95 -17.38 -10.05
C SER A 262 11.16 -16.55 -9.56
N ILE A 263 11.27 -16.31 -8.26
CA ILE A 263 12.43 -15.73 -7.64
C ILE A 263 13.35 -16.90 -7.30
N GLU A 264 14.45 -17.06 -8.04
CA GLU A 264 15.45 -18.09 -7.75
C GLU A 264 16.01 -17.94 -6.33
N TRP A 265 15.35 -18.54 -5.36
CA TRP A 265 15.83 -18.67 -3.97
C TRP A 265 17.07 -19.59 -3.87
N ASN A 266 17.50 -20.13 -5.00
CA ASN A 266 18.56 -21.15 -5.07
C ASN A 266 19.98 -20.58 -5.13
N THR A 267 20.14 -19.28 -5.08
CA THR A 267 21.44 -18.72 -4.73
C THR A 267 21.53 -18.70 -3.21
N PRO A 268 22.41 -19.49 -2.60
CA PRO A 268 22.68 -19.33 -1.19
C PRO A 268 23.12 -17.87 -1.03
N VAL A 269 22.30 -17.06 -0.35
CA VAL A 269 22.78 -15.83 0.25
C VAL A 269 23.95 -16.33 1.09
N THR A 270 25.16 -16.12 0.60
CA THR A 270 26.35 -16.47 1.35
C THR A 270 26.24 -15.64 2.61
N LEU A 271 25.75 -16.31 3.66
CA LEU A 271 25.81 -15.79 5.01
C LEU A 271 27.26 -15.45 5.21
N ILE A 272 27.61 -14.18 5.04
CA ILE A 272 28.87 -13.67 5.53
C ILE A 272 28.76 -13.85 7.04
N HIS A 273 29.24 -14.99 7.51
CA HIS A 273 29.43 -15.26 8.92
C HIS A 273 30.49 -14.25 9.37
N LEU A 274 30.00 -13.13 9.87
CA LEU A 274 30.80 -12.25 10.69
C LEU A 274 30.99 -12.97 12.03
N ARG A 275 32.00 -13.82 12.12
CA ARG A 275 32.54 -14.27 13.42
C ARG A 275 33.17 -13.06 14.10
N PRO A 276 33.07 -13.01 15.45
CA PRO A 276 33.55 -11.91 16.27
C PRO A 276 35.06 -11.67 16.11
#